data_d64f4f1660dfffb710b5fcdaad803ec7
#
_entry.id   d64f4f1660dfffb710b5fcdaad803ec7
#
_cell.length_a   1.000
_cell.length_b   1.000
_cell.length_c   1.000
_cell.angle_alpha   90.00
_cell.angle_beta   90.00
_cell.angle_gamma   90.00
#
_symmetry.space_group_name_H-M   'P 1'
#
loop_
_entity.id
_entity.type
_entity.pdbx_description
1 polymer ?
#
loop_
_entity_poly.entity_id
_entity_poly.type
_entity_poly.pdbx_seq_one_letter_code
_entity_poly.pdbx_strand_id
1 'polypeptide(L)'
;VIFDVHIHEKTYSSDSAIGLEEIVVEARRKGLDGICITDHESNGMASLAHEYWQDCGFPVLVGAEILTYEGDILVFGLQRLPRYKLHALDLLNLARINGGVGIAAHPYRNNGRGLGNRVKTLPGLSSFEVLSGRTEHPNNMKAIQAALELGLTGCGGSDAHELHEVGKFATYFPDVISTENDFLTAVRLHRHAPVYFDQGKYKLLEGEWRYTYE
;
A
#
# COMPACT_ATOMS: atom_id res chain seq x y z
N VAL A 1 0.41 13.03 8.31
CA VAL A 1 1.12 11.81 8.70
C VAL A 1 1.53 11.00 7.47
N ILE A 2 2.58 10.19 7.58
CA ILE A 2 3.16 9.42 6.46
C ILE A 2 3.16 7.94 6.84
N PHE A 3 2.53 7.12 5.99
CA PHE A 3 2.45 5.67 6.16
C PHE A 3 3.06 4.95 4.95
N ASP A 4 3.86 3.92 5.19
CA ASP A 4 4.16 2.94 4.15
C ASP A 4 2.99 1.95 4.08
N VAL A 5 2.28 1.96 2.95
CA VAL A 5 1.00 1.22 2.84
C VAL A 5 1.14 -0.19 2.26
N HIS A 6 2.39 -0.63 1.98
CA HIS A 6 2.63 -1.93 1.37
C HIS A 6 3.94 -2.54 1.88
N ILE A 7 3.85 -3.43 2.88
CA ILE A 7 4.98 -4.14 3.48
C ILE A 7 4.60 -5.59 3.73
N HIS A 8 5.55 -6.51 3.50
CA HIS A 8 5.41 -7.94 3.77
C HIS A 8 6.22 -8.35 5.01
N GLU A 9 5.60 -9.15 5.89
CA GLU A 9 6.21 -9.65 7.12
C GLU A 9 6.45 -11.17 7.02
N LYS A 10 7.59 -11.63 7.51
CA LYS A 10 8.11 -13.01 7.30
C LYS A 10 7.23 -14.14 7.84
N THR A 11 6.34 -13.86 8.80
CA THR A 11 5.49 -14.91 9.41
C THR A 11 4.38 -15.36 8.46
N TYR A 12 3.86 -14.42 7.65
CA TYR A 12 2.73 -14.67 6.76
C TYR A 12 3.06 -14.50 5.27
N SER A 13 4.21 -13.90 4.94
CA SER A 13 4.74 -13.83 3.56
C SER A 13 6.06 -14.59 3.50
N SER A 14 6.06 -15.77 2.87
CA SER A 14 7.22 -16.67 2.82
C SER A 14 8.41 -16.14 2.02
N ASP A 15 8.19 -15.09 1.24
CA ASP A 15 9.19 -14.38 0.42
C ASP A 15 9.75 -13.13 1.12
N SER A 16 9.24 -12.80 2.31
CA SER A 16 9.80 -11.73 3.14
C SER A 16 10.81 -12.28 4.16
N ALA A 17 11.87 -11.49 4.43
CA ALA A 17 12.91 -11.82 5.40
C ALA A 17 12.78 -11.03 6.73
N ILE A 18 11.84 -10.09 6.85
CA ILE A 18 11.78 -9.09 7.91
C ILE A 18 10.61 -9.31 8.87
N GLY A 19 10.87 -9.16 10.18
CA GLY A 19 9.87 -9.26 11.23
C GLY A 19 9.28 -7.91 11.62
N LEU A 20 8.10 -7.92 12.26
CA LEU A 20 7.35 -6.72 12.62
C LEU A 20 8.19 -5.71 13.43
N GLU A 21 8.93 -6.17 14.44
CA GLU A 21 9.77 -5.27 15.27
C GLU A 21 10.84 -4.57 14.44
N GLU A 22 11.52 -5.31 13.54
CA GLU A 22 12.55 -4.77 12.65
C GLU A 22 11.96 -3.73 11.69
N ILE A 23 10.79 -4.02 11.14
CA ILE A 23 10.04 -3.11 10.25
C ILE A 23 9.73 -1.80 11.00
N VAL A 24 9.17 -1.87 12.21
CA VAL A 24 8.79 -0.68 12.99
C VAL A 24 10.02 0.15 13.39
N VAL A 25 11.13 -0.49 13.77
CA VAL A 25 12.39 0.22 14.09
C VAL A 25 12.87 1.01 12.87
N GLU A 26 12.89 0.38 11.70
CA GLU A 26 13.33 1.03 10.45
C GLU A 26 12.35 2.13 9.99
N ALA A 27 11.04 1.88 10.12
CA ALA A 27 10.00 2.86 9.81
C ALA A 27 10.16 4.15 10.66
N ARG A 28 10.33 3.99 11.97
CA ARG A 28 10.63 5.12 12.87
C ARG A 28 11.93 5.84 12.51
N ARG A 29 12.98 5.07 12.19
CA ARG A 29 14.28 5.64 11.80
C ARG A 29 14.15 6.52 10.55
N LYS A 30 13.30 6.14 9.61
CA LYS A 30 13.01 6.90 8.39
C LYS A 30 11.97 8.01 8.59
N GLY A 31 11.35 8.12 9.77
CA GLY A 31 10.36 9.17 10.07
C GLY A 31 8.96 8.88 9.53
N LEU A 32 8.60 7.60 9.36
CA LEU A 32 7.21 7.20 9.15
C LEU A 32 6.41 7.38 10.44
N ASP A 33 5.15 7.75 10.29
CA ASP A 33 4.17 7.87 11.38
C ASP A 33 3.37 6.58 11.60
N GLY A 34 3.43 5.63 10.66
CA GLY A 34 2.80 4.33 10.73
C GLY A 34 3.10 3.47 9.52
N ILE A 35 2.65 2.23 9.56
CA ILE A 35 2.83 1.24 8.48
C ILE A 35 1.56 0.42 8.25
N CYS A 36 1.45 -0.18 7.06
CA CYS A 36 0.48 -1.21 6.76
C CYS A 36 1.20 -2.52 6.40
N ILE A 37 0.90 -3.59 7.12
CA ILE A 37 1.32 -4.94 6.76
C ILE A 37 0.27 -5.52 5.81
N THR A 38 0.71 -5.98 4.66
CA THR A 38 -0.16 -6.44 3.55
C THR A 38 0.33 -7.76 2.98
N ASP A 39 0.50 -8.75 3.88
CA ASP A 39 1.00 -10.06 3.53
C ASP A 39 0.17 -10.75 2.44
N HIS A 40 0.82 -11.61 1.65
CA HIS A 40 0.18 -12.34 0.57
C HIS A 40 -0.93 -13.25 1.09
N GLU A 41 -2.16 -13.04 0.58
CA GLU A 41 -3.36 -13.83 0.90
C GLU A 41 -3.63 -13.97 2.41
N SER A 42 -3.08 -13.07 3.24
CA SER A 42 -3.15 -13.18 4.69
C SER A 42 -3.35 -11.84 5.39
N ASN A 43 -4.26 -11.81 6.35
CA ASN A 43 -4.38 -10.77 7.38
C ASN A 43 -4.13 -11.33 8.79
N GLY A 44 -3.39 -12.43 8.87
CA GLY A 44 -3.13 -13.15 10.12
C GLY A 44 -2.34 -12.36 11.16
N MET A 45 -1.62 -11.30 10.72
CA MET A 45 -0.89 -10.38 11.61
C MET A 45 -1.82 -9.49 12.47
N ALA A 46 -3.13 -9.39 12.17
CA ALA A 46 -4.01 -8.35 12.73
C ALA A 46 -4.02 -8.27 14.27
N SER A 47 -4.09 -9.42 14.98
CA SER A 47 -4.09 -9.41 16.44
C SER A 47 -2.76 -8.94 17.01
N LEU A 48 -1.64 -9.48 16.51
CA LEU A 48 -0.30 -9.11 16.96
C LEU A 48 0.02 -7.65 16.65
N ALA A 49 -0.33 -7.18 15.47
CA ALA A 49 -0.15 -5.79 15.07
C ALA A 49 -0.94 -4.83 15.96
N HIS A 50 -2.18 -5.19 16.32
CA HIS A 50 -3.00 -4.40 17.24
C HIS A 50 -2.38 -4.32 18.63
N GLU A 51 -1.99 -5.46 19.21
CA GLU A 51 -1.31 -5.52 20.52
C GLU A 51 -0.01 -4.68 20.48
N TYR A 52 0.80 -4.87 19.45
CA TYR A 52 2.05 -4.13 19.28
C TYR A 52 1.81 -2.60 19.19
N TRP A 53 0.79 -2.17 18.46
CA TRP A 53 0.40 -0.75 18.39
C TRP A 53 0.03 -0.21 19.77
N GLN A 54 -0.79 -0.94 20.55
CA GLN A 54 -1.18 -0.51 21.89
C GLN A 54 0.03 -0.39 22.83
N ASP A 55 0.99 -1.30 22.73
CA ASP A 55 2.16 -1.35 23.60
C ASP A 55 3.21 -0.30 23.26
N CYS A 56 3.50 -0.09 21.96
CA CYS A 56 4.59 0.79 21.53
C CYS A 56 4.13 2.17 21.01
N GLY A 57 2.82 2.40 20.87
CA GLY A 57 2.24 3.65 20.38
C GLY A 57 2.55 3.96 18.92
N PHE A 58 2.98 2.97 18.11
CA PHE A 58 3.25 3.13 16.69
C PHE A 58 2.16 2.45 15.86
N PRO A 59 1.42 3.20 15.02
CA PRO A 59 0.35 2.67 14.20
C PRO A 59 0.80 1.55 13.25
N VAL A 60 0.22 0.36 13.41
CA VAL A 60 0.40 -0.78 12.52
C VAL A 60 -0.98 -1.24 12.07
N LEU A 61 -1.33 -0.92 10.83
CA LEU A 61 -2.56 -1.37 10.18
C LEU A 61 -2.29 -2.68 9.45
N VAL A 62 -3.33 -3.50 9.28
CA VAL A 62 -3.21 -4.77 8.56
C VAL A 62 -4.25 -4.87 7.48
N GLY A 63 -3.76 -5.02 6.25
CA GLY A 63 -4.53 -5.43 5.08
C GLY A 63 -4.08 -6.80 4.60
N ALA A 64 -4.26 -7.04 3.32
CA ALA A 64 -3.70 -8.20 2.62
C ALA A 64 -3.48 -7.87 1.15
N GLU A 65 -2.41 -8.38 0.55
CA GLU A 65 -2.23 -8.37 -0.89
C GLU A 65 -2.86 -9.63 -1.49
N ILE A 66 -3.94 -9.46 -2.25
CA ILE A 66 -4.74 -10.55 -2.83
C ILE A 66 -4.51 -10.62 -4.34
N LEU A 67 -4.02 -11.77 -4.80
CA LEU A 67 -3.87 -12.05 -6.23
C LEU A 67 -5.22 -12.39 -6.86
N THR A 68 -5.77 -11.48 -7.62
CA THR A 68 -6.98 -11.70 -8.45
C THR A 68 -6.62 -12.28 -9.83
N TYR A 69 -7.64 -12.70 -10.61
CA TYR A 69 -7.40 -13.14 -11.99
C TYR A 69 -6.81 -12.03 -12.87
N GLU A 70 -6.98 -10.75 -12.50
CA GLU A 70 -6.50 -9.60 -13.27
C GLU A 70 -5.20 -8.99 -12.75
N GLY A 71 -4.84 -9.23 -11.49
CA GLY A 71 -3.64 -8.70 -10.84
C GLY A 71 -3.83 -8.51 -9.33
N ASP A 72 -2.82 -7.98 -8.65
CA ASP A 72 -2.78 -7.82 -7.21
C ASP A 72 -3.56 -6.59 -6.74
N ILE A 73 -4.28 -6.76 -5.64
CA ILE A 73 -5.02 -5.70 -4.94
C ILE A 73 -4.72 -5.77 -3.45
N LEU A 74 -4.26 -4.67 -2.88
CA LEU A 74 -4.22 -4.50 -1.43
C LEU A 74 -5.66 -4.24 -0.96
N VAL A 75 -6.14 -5.05 -0.03
CA VAL A 75 -7.46 -4.87 0.59
C VAL A 75 -7.31 -4.57 2.07
N PHE A 76 -8.09 -3.61 2.56
CA PHE A 76 -8.15 -3.24 3.97
C PHE A 76 -9.60 -3.25 4.44
N GLY A 77 -9.83 -3.49 5.73
CA GLY A 77 -11.17 -3.53 6.32
C GLY A 77 -11.89 -4.87 6.15
N LEU A 78 -11.22 -5.93 5.67
CA LEU A 78 -11.76 -7.28 5.61
C LEU A 78 -11.31 -8.10 6.81
N GLN A 79 -12.24 -8.49 7.69
CA GLN A 79 -11.94 -9.41 8.79
C GLN A 79 -11.67 -10.84 8.31
N ARG A 80 -12.31 -11.25 7.20
CA ARG A 80 -12.14 -12.57 6.59
C ARG A 80 -11.83 -12.42 5.13
N LEU A 81 -10.72 -12.98 4.71
CA LEU A 81 -10.30 -13.02 3.32
C LEU A 81 -11.01 -14.13 2.53
N PRO A 82 -11.16 -13.97 1.20
CA PRO A 82 -11.71 -15.02 0.36
C PRO A 82 -10.82 -16.28 0.40
N ARG A 83 -11.42 -17.47 0.36
CA ARG A 83 -10.69 -18.75 0.38
C ARG A 83 -10.27 -19.25 -1.00
N TYR A 84 -10.65 -18.55 -2.04
CA TYR A 84 -10.37 -18.89 -3.42
C TYR A 84 -10.15 -17.62 -4.23
N LYS A 85 -9.44 -17.76 -5.32
CA LYS A 85 -9.11 -16.65 -6.22
C LYS A 85 -10.39 -16.04 -6.81
N LEU A 86 -10.50 -14.72 -6.73
CA LEU A 86 -11.63 -13.94 -7.23
C LEU A 86 -11.22 -13.15 -8.47
N HIS A 87 -12.21 -12.67 -9.22
CA HIS A 87 -12.02 -11.55 -10.11
C HIS A 87 -11.84 -10.25 -9.31
N ALA A 88 -11.06 -9.32 -9.84
CA ALA A 88 -10.78 -8.05 -9.18
C ALA A 88 -12.06 -7.28 -8.79
N LEU A 89 -13.06 -7.26 -9.67
CA LEU A 89 -14.36 -6.63 -9.39
C LEU A 89 -15.09 -7.27 -8.21
N ASP A 90 -15.06 -8.60 -8.10
CA ASP A 90 -15.71 -9.32 -7.01
C ASP A 90 -15.02 -9.05 -5.67
N LEU A 91 -13.68 -9.01 -5.67
CA LEU A 91 -12.90 -8.65 -4.49
C LEU A 91 -13.18 -7.21 -4.02
N LEU A 92 -13.23 -6.25 -4.96
CA LEU A 92 -13.54 -4.85 -4.65
C LEU A 92 -14.97 -4.68 -4.12
N ASN A 93 -15.94 -5.40 -4.69
CA ASN A 93 -17.32 -5.42 -4.17
C ASN A 93 -17.38 -6.02 -2.76
N LEU A 94 -16.65 -7.12 -2.50
CA LEU A 94 -16.54 -7.70 -1.17
C LEU A 94 -15.96 -6.71 -0.16
N ALA A 95 -14.86 -6.04 -0.50
CA ALA A 95 -14.27 -4.99 0.34
C ALA A 95 -15.28 -3.87 0.62
N ARG A 96 -15.90 -3.31 -0.41
CA ARG A 96 -16.88 -2.22 -0.29
C ARG A 96 -18.08 -2.57 0.59
N ILE A 97 -18.66 -3.77 0.45
CA ILE A 97 -19.82 -4.22 1.26
C ILE A 97 -19.45 -4.32 2.75
N ASN A 98 -18.19 -4.65 3.05
CA ASN A 98 -17.66 -4.72 4.41
C ASN A 98 -17.11 -3.37 4.92
N GLY A 99 -17.31 -2.27 4.19
CA GLY A 99 -16.80 -0.96 4.57
C GLY A 99 -15.29 -0.77 4.34
N GLY A 100 -14.66 -1.72 3.66
CA GLY A 100 -13.24 -1.69 3.32
C GLY A 100 -12.94 -0.92 2.04
N VAL A 101 -11.67 -0.95 1.65
CA VAL A 101 -11.12 -0.33 0.43
C VAL A 101 -10.20 -1.30 -0.30
N GLY A 102 -10.06 -1.09 -1.62
CA GLY A 102 -9.09 -1.79 -2.45
C GLY A 102 -8.16 -0.83 -3.17
N ILE A 103 -6.87 -1.11 -3.13
CA ILE A 103 -5.79 -0.34 -3.78
C ILE A 103 -5.09 -1.28 -4.76
N ALA A 104 -4.99 -0.93 -6.04
CA ALA A 104 -4.22 -1.75 -6.98
C ALA A 104 -2.72 -1.69 -6.64
N ALA A 105 -2.14 -2.84 -6.32
CA ALA A 105 -0.71 -2.95 -6.05
C ALA A 105 0.08 -2.88 -7.37
N HIS A 106 1.18 -2.12 -7.37
CA HIS A 106 2.17 -2.05 -8.47
C HIS A 106 1.58 -2.30 -9.89
N PRO A 107 0.58 -1.51 -10.34
CA PRO A 107 -0.31 -1.89 -11.43
C PRO A 107 0.40 -2.12 -12.78
N TYR A 108 1.56 -1.53 -12.99
CA TYR A 108 2.32 -1.68 -14.24
C TYR A 108 3.62 -2.50 -14.08
N ARG A 109 3.81 -3.21 -12.94
CA ARG A 109 4.95 -4.12 -12.77
C ARG A 109 4.91 -5.21 -13.85
N ASN A 110 6.07 -5.50 -14.44
CA ASN A 110 6.17 -6.47 -15.52
C ASN A 110 6.47 -7.90 -15.00
N ASN A 111 5.58 -8.42 -14.16
CA ASN A 111 5.69 -9.79 -13.61
C ASN A 111 4.38 -10.60 -13.75
N GLY A 112 3.43 -10.10 -14.54
CA GLY A 112 2.11 -10.72 -14.72
C GLY A 112 1.15 -10.56 -13.54
N ARG A 113 1.51 -9.77 -12.51
CA ARG A 113 0.69 -9.53 -11.31
C ARG A 113 0.07 -8.12 -11.27
N GLY A 114 0.47 -7.22 -12.15
CA GLY A 114 -0.10 -5.86 -12.23
C GLY A 114 -1.40 -5.81 -13.00
N LEU A 115 -2.37 -5.02 -12.54
CA LEU A 115 -3.65 -4.78 -13.24
C LEU A 115 -3.51 -4.09 -14.60
N GLY A 116 -2.38 -3.41 -14.85
CA GLY A 116 -2.14 -2.65 -16.08
C GLY A 116 -3.20 -1.57 -16.29
N ASN A 117 -3.59 -1.36 -17.53
CA ASN A 117 -4.59 -0.34 -17.88
C ASN A 117 -6.00 -0.59 -17.30
N ARG A 118 -6.24 -1.76 -16.68
CA ARG A 118 -7.53 -2.02 -16.00
C ARG A 118 -7.78 -1.06 -14.83
N VAL A 119 -6.72 -0.48 -14.23
CA VAL A 119 -6.87 0.56 -13.18
C VAL A 119 -7.69 1.76 -13.64
N LYS A 120 -7.73 2.03 -14.96
CA LYS A 120 -8.48 3.15 -15.54
C LYS A 120 -9.99 2.88 -15.68
N THR A 121 -10.41 1.63 -15.61
CA THR A 121 -11.79 1.23 -15.93
C THR A 121 -12.42 0.31 -14.90
N LEU A 122 -11.65 -0.21 -13.93
CA LEU A 122 -12.14 -1.13 -12.92
C LEU A 122 -12.96 -0.38 -11.85
N PRO A 123 -14.29 -0.61 -11.77
CA PRO A 123 -15.12 0.11 -10.81
C PRO A 123 -14.84 -0.36 -9.38
N GLY A 124 -14.96 0.58 -8.42
CA GLY A 124 -14.79 0.30 -7.00
C GLY A 124 -13.35 0.30 -6.50
N LEU A 125 -12.37 0.54 -7.38
CA LEU A 125 -10.99 0.76 -6.98
C LEU A 125 -10.88 2.09 -6.24
N SER A 126 -10.36 2.09 -5.02
CA SER A 126 -10.27 3.29 -4.18
C SER A 126 -9.00 4.09 -4.46
N SER A 127 -7.93 3.44 -4.88
CA SER A 127 -6.66 4.05 -5.29
C SER A 127 -5.80 3.02 -6.02
N PHE A 128 -4.61 3.42 -6.45
CA PHE A 128 -3.56 2.51 -6.93
C PHE A 128 -2.17 3.09 -6.65
N GLU A 129 -1.19 2.21 -6.53
CA GLU A 129 0.19 2.60 -6.34
C GLU A 129 0.74 3.26 -7.60
N VAL A 130 1.16 4.50 -7.47
CA VAL A 130 1.90 5.22 -8.51
C VAL A 130 3.41 5.15 -8.24
N LEU A 131 3.79 4.94 -6.98
CA LEU A 131 5.14 4.64 -6.54
C LEU A 131 5.15 3.31 -5.80
N SER A 132 5.78 2.29 -6.36
CA SER A 132 5.99 1.00 -5.71
C SER A 132 7.49 0.68 -5.70
N GLY A 133 8.02 0.30 -4.52
CA GLY A 133 9.46 0.24 -4.28
C GLY A 133 10.20 -0.82 -5.07
N ARG A 134 9.54 -1.95 -5.36
CA ARG A 134 10.10 -3.06 -6.16
C ARG A 134 9.65 -3.01 -7.63
N THR A 135 9.10 -1.89 -8.06
CA THR A 135 8.69 -1.66 -9.45
C THR A 135 9.71 -0.76 -10.14
N GLU A 136 10.10 -1.15 -11.35
CA GLU A 136 11.03 -0.38 -12.18
C GLU A 136 10.49 1.03 -12.47
N HIS A 137 11.39 2.01 -12.50
CA HIS A 137 11.04 3.41 -12.72
C HIS A 137 10.13 3.65 -13.94
N PRO A 138 10.38 3.11 -15.14
CA PRO A 138 9.48 3.32 -16.28
C PRO A 138 8.05 2.84 -16.04
N ASN A 139 7.87 1.83 -15.18
CA ASN A 139 6.55 1.30 -14.86
C ASN A 139 5.84 2.12 -13.78
N ASN A 140 6.57 2.67 -12.81
CA ASN A 140 6.03 3.71 -11.91
C ASN A 140 5.61 4.95 -12.70
N MET A 141 6.39 5.38 -13.71
CA MET A 141 6.00 6.51 -14.58
C MET A 141 4.70 6.25 -15.35
N LYS A 142 4.45 5.00 -15.80
CA LYS A 142 3.14 4.65 -16.41
C LYS A 142 2.00 4.75 -15.40
N ALA A 143 2.22 4.35 -14.14
CA ALA A 143 1.21 4.47 -13.09
C ALA A 143 0.91 5.94 -12.77
N ILE A 144 1.93 6.78 -12.68
CA ILE A 144 1.79 8.22 -12.51
C ILE A 144 0.97 8.83 -13.67
N GLN A 145 1.33 8.51 -14.92
CA GLN A 145 0.61 8.99 -16.08
C GLN A 145 -0.87 8.57 -16.07
N ALA A 146 -1.16 7.32 -15.66
CA ALA A 146 -2.53 6.85 -15.52
C ALA A 146 -3.30 7.62 -14.43
N ALA A 147 -2.66 7.96 -13.31
CA ALA A 147 -3.28 8.78 -12.26
C ALA A 147 -3.61 10.19 -12.76
N LEU A 148 -2.69 10.83 -13.47
CA LEU A 148 -2.91 12.16 -14.07
C LEU A 148 -4.09 12.15 -15.05
N GLU A 149 -4.18 11.13 -15.92
CA GLU A 149 -5.28 10.97 -16.87
C GLU A 149 -6.65 10.81 -16.19
N LEU A 150 -6.66 10.23 -14.99
CA LEU A 150 -7.87 10.04 -14.19
C LEU A 150 -8.17 11.20 -13.22
N GLY A 151 -7.27 12.18 -13.10
CA GLY A 151 -7.37 13.25 -12.10
C GLY A 151 -7.21 12.75 -10.67
N LEU A 152 -6.46 11.65 -10.46
CA LEU A 152 -6.17 11.05 -9.15
C LEU A 152 -4.73 11.31 -8.74
N THR A 153 -4.47 11.30 -7.42
CA THR A 153 -3.11 11.40 -6.90
C THR A 153 -2.38 10.06 -6.83
N GLY A 154 -3.11 8.97 -6.59
CA GLY A 154 -2.55 7.66 -6.28
C GLY A 154 -1.88 7.60 -4.91
N CYS A 155 -1.25 6.48 -4.59
CA CYS A 155 -0.51 6.27 -3.35
C CYS A 155 0.91 5.77 -3.63
N GLY A 156 1.74 5.71 -2.58
CA GLY A 156 3.06 5.10 -2.59
C GLY A 156 3.18 4.02 -1.53
N GLY A 157 3.83 2.90 -1.87
CA GLY A 157 4.16 1.81 -0.95
C GLY A 157 5.54 1.23 -1.28
N SER A 158 6.25 0.74 -0.29
CA SER A 158 7.59 0.19 -0.53
C SER A 158 7.57 -1.20 -1.15
N ASP A 159 6.51 -1.99 -0.89
CA ASP A 159 6.48 -3.41 -1.20
C ASP A 159 7.71 -4.14 -0.61
N ALA A 160 8.06 -3.76 0.63
CA ALA A 160 9.27 -4.19 1.28
C ALA A 160 9.20 -5.66 1.69
N HIS A 161 10.25 -6.41 1.35
CA HIS A 161 10.52 -7.78 1.77
C HIS A 161 11.88 -7.87 2.49
N GLU A 162 12.67 -6.80 2.39
CA GLU A 162 13.95 -6.62 3.06
C GLU A 162 13.98 -5.30 3.82
N LEU A 163 14.76 -5.24 4.92
CA LEU A 163 14.74 -4.12 5.84
C LEU A 163 15.07 -2.77 5.19
N HIS A 164 16.03 -2.74 4.27
CA HIS A 164 16.45 -1.51 3.61
C HIS A 164 15.38 -0.91 2.67
N GLU A 165 14.43 -1.73 2.20
CA GLU A 165 13.34 -1.33 1.32
C GLU A 165 12.23 -0.55 2.07
N VAL A 166 12.01 -0.85 3.37
CA VAL A 166 10.95 -0.22 4.19
C VAL A 166 10.99 1.30 4.07
N GLY A 167 9.86 1.90 3.73
CA GLY A 167 9.71 3.35 3.62
C GLY A 167 10.44 3.99 2.44
N LYS A 168 10.86 3.24 1.42
CA LYS A 168 11.44 3.82 0.20
C LYS A 168 10.43 4.73 -0.50
N PHE A 169 9.19 4.25 -0.60
CA PHE A 169 8.02 5.02 -0.98
C PHE A 169 6.95 4.86 0.10
N ALA A 170 6.12 5.88 0.26
CA ALA A 170 5.07 5.91 1.26
C ALA A 170 3.91 6.82 0.79
N THR A 171 2.90 6.93 1.61
CA THR A 171 1.72 7.73 1.36
C THR A 171 1.57 8.79 2.45
N TYR A 172 1.47 10.04 2.05
CA TYR A 172 1.13 11.16 2.93
C TYR A 172 -0.38 11.26 3.06
N PHE A 173 -0.85 11.44 4.30
CA PHE A 173 -2.23 11.75 4.64
C PHE A 173 -2.26 13.12 5.34
N PRO A 174 -3.08 14.09 4.86
CA PRO A 174 -3.18 15.40 5.49
C PRO A 174 -3.82 15.34 6.87
N ASP A 175 -4.65 14.32 7.12
CA ASP A 175 -5.32 14.09 8.39
C ASP A 175 -4.51 13.13 9.28
N VAL A 176 -4.78 13.17 10.58
CA VAL A 176 -4.25 12.19 11.53
C VAL A 176 -4.95 10.85 11.32
N ILE A 177 -4.17 9.79 11.27
CA ILE A 177 -4.65 8.40 11.21
C ILE A 177 -4.45 7.78 12.59
N SER A 178 -5.50 7.74 13.38
CA SER A 178 -5.51 7.18 14.74
C SER A 178 -6.23 5.83 14.83
N THR A 179 -6.97 5.46 13.79
CA THR A 179 -7.71 4.21 13.70
C THR A 179 -7.67 3.67 12.28
N GLU A 180 -7.97 2.38 12.11
CA GLU A 180 -8.16 1.79 10.78
C GLU A 180 -9.25 2.55 9.99
N ASN A 181 -10.33 2.96 10.66
CA ASN A 181 -11.42 3.68 9.99
C ASN A 181 -11.01 5.05 9.45
N ASP A 182 -10.08 5.76 10.12
CA ASP A 182 -9.52 7.02 9.62
C ASP A 182 -8.77 6.77 8.31
N PHE A 183 -7.94 5.71 8.27
CA PHE A 183 -7.23 5.28 7.07
C PHE A 183 -8.19 4.92 5.93
N LEU A 184 -9.18 4.04 6.19
CA LEU A 184 -10.18 3.65 5.20
C LEU A 184 -10.94 4.85 4.64
N THR A 185 -11.26 5.82 5.50
CA THR A 185 -11.95 7.04 5.12
C THR A 185 -11.07 7.94 4.25
N ALA A 186 -9.81 8.14 4.64
CA ALA A 186 -8.86 8.96 3.88
C ALA A 186 -8.62 8.38 2.47
N VAL A 187 -8.44 7.06 2.37
CA VAL A 187 -8.27 6.36 1.08
C VAL A 187 -9.53 6.50 0.22
N ARG A 188 -10.71 6.28 0.79
CA ARG A 188 -12.00 6.37 0.07
C ARG A 188 -12.29 7.77 -0.44
N LEU A 189 -11.89 8.79 0.29
CA LEU A 189 -12.07 10.20 -0.08
C LEU A 189 -10.92 10.76 -0.92
N HIS A 190 -9.96 9.93 -1.32
CA HIS A 190 -8.75 10.31 -2.07
C HIS A 190 -7.94 11.43 -1.35
N ARG A 191 -7.96 11.46 -0.01
CA ARG A 191 -7.22 12.41 0.82
C ARG A 191 -5.85 11.85 1.17
N HIS A 192 -5.05 11.62 0.16
CA HIS A 192 -3.70 11.08 0.26
C HIS A 192 -2.87 11.46 -0.96
N ALA A 193 -1.55 11.39 -0.84
CA ALA A 193 -0.62 11.63 -1.93
C ALA A 193 0.63 10.74 -1.78
N PRO A 194 1.27 10.31 -2.89
CA PRO A 194 2.50 9.54 -2.83
C PRO A 194 3.67 10.41 -2.39
N VAL A 195 4.55 9.84 -1.58
CA VAL A 195 5.81 10.44 -1.15
C VAL A 195 6.97 9.46 -1.35
N TYR A 196 8.17 10.01 -1.49
CA TYR A 196 9.41 9.23 -1.58
C TYR A 196 10.42 9.72 -0.56
N PHE A 197 11.22 8.78 -0.05
CA PHE A 197 12.30 9.08 0.90
C PHE A 197 13.55 9.50 0.15
N ASP A 198 14.05 10.70 0.44
CA ASP A 198 15.26 11.23 -0.16
C ASP A 198 16.04 12.09 0.85
N GLN A 199 17.33 11.80 0.99
CA GLN A 199 18.25 12.55 1.87
C GLN A 199 17.70 12.75 3.29
N GLY A 200 17.14 11.70 3.90
CA GLY A 200 16.68 11.70 5.28
C GLY A 200 15.28 12.27 5.52
N LYS A 201 14.52 12.58 4.48
CA LYS A 201 13.14 13.11 4.60
C LYS A 201 12.25 12.65 3.48
N TYR A 202 10.94 12.68 3.74
CA TYR A 202 9.93 12.44 2.71
C TYR A 202 9.65 13.71 1.91
N LYS A 203 9.50 13.52 0.60
CA LYS A 203 9.13 14.57 -0.35
C LYS A 203 7.85 14.16 -1.07
N LEU A 204 6.92 15.11 -1.20
CA LEU A 204 5.77 14.95 -2.08
C LEU A 204 6.25 14.86 -3.53
N LEU A 205 5.56 14.04 -4.29
CA LEU A 205 5.73 14.00 -5.72
C LEU A 205 5.00 15.23 -6.30
N GLU A 206 5.72 16.35 -6.53
CA GLU A 206 5.17 17.62 -7.01
C GLU A 206 5.48 17.86 -8.49
N GLY A 207 4.55 18.49 -9.19
CA GLY A 207 4.76 19.08 -10.52
C GLY A 207 4.85 18.09 -11.68
N GLU A 208 5.51 18.52 -12.78
CA GLU A 208 5.85 17.63 -13.89
C GLU A 208 6.79 16.55 -13.39
N TRP A 209 6.26 15.41 -13.00
CA TRP A 209 6.78 14.19 -12.43
C TRP A 209 8.19 13.78 -12.96
N ARG A 210 9.19 14.61 -12.73
CA ARG A 210 10.58 14.32 -13.05
C ARG A 210 11.27 13.73 -11.85
N TYR A 211 11.06 12.45 -11.68
CA TYR A 211 11.85 11.65 -10.76
C TYR A 211 13.12 11.21 -11.50
N THR A 212 14.23 11.85 -11.23
CA THR A 212 15.54 11.36 -11.66
C THR A 212 16.08 10.47 -10.57
N TYR A 213 16.14 9.17 -10.81
CA TYR A 213 17.00 8.27 -10.07
C TYR A 213 18.44 8.57 -10.50
N GLU A 214 19.27 9.07 -9.60
CA GLU A 214 20.71 8.90 -9.65
C GLU A 214 21.11 7.68 -8.85
#